data_53226ed0d0c16b64447cf3348ab3a892
#
_entry.id   53226ed0d0c16b64447cf3348ab3a892
#
_cell.length_a   1.000
_cell.length_b   1.000
_cell.length_c   1.000
_cell.angle_alpha   90.00
_cell.angle_beta   90.00
_cell.angle_gamma   90.00
#
_symmetry.space_group_name_H-M   'P 1'
#
loop_
_entity.id
_entity.type
_entity.pdbx_description
1 polymer ?
#
loop_
_entity_poly.entity_id
_entity_poly.type
_entity_poly.pdbx_seq_one_letter_code
_entity_poly.pdbx_strand_id
1 'polypeptide(L)'
;MLMPGVLLAGEKFDGSWLTTLTCPEKGKTEGYTWKFPGVIKDGVYHGERGTAGQPGYLSIDGKIADDGSAKLSANGIVASRQYARGVFVGQGTDYSYNIKAQFKETEGKGTRDEGLGLVGRPCTFDFVKQPASSQAGGR
;
A
#
# COMPACT_ATOMS: atom_id res chain seq x y z
N MET A 1 14.34 29.71 -10.40
CA MET A 1 14.57 29.84 -8.96
C MET A 1 13.30 29.41 -8.20
N LEU A 2 13.50 28.62 -7.18
CA LEU A 2 12.36 28.21 -6.36
C LEU A 2 12.02 29.29 -5.35
N MET A 3 10.74 29.53 -5.19
CA MET A 3 10.29 30.49 -4.20
C MET A 3 10.30 29.82 -2.84
N PRO A 4 10.84 30.51 -1.80
CA PRO A 4 10.85 29.94 -0.47
C PRO A 4 9.42 29.59 -0.01
N GLY A 5 9.28 28.43 0.57
CA GLY A 5 8.00 27.99 1.09
C GLY A 5 7.05 27.37 0.07
N VAL A 6 7.44 27.38 -1.19
CA VAL A 6 6.60 26.73 -2.22
C VAL A 6 7.07 25.29 -2.39
N LEU A 7 6.18 24.36 -2.15
CA LEU A 7 6.44 22.95 -2.39
C LEU A 7 5.88 22.57 -3.75
N LEU A 8 6.62 21.75 -4.47
CA LEU A 8 6.07 21.14 -5.67
C LEU A 8 4.95 20.21 -5.25
N ALA A 9 3.96 20.05 -6.14
CA ALA A 9 2.76 19.28 -5.79
C ALA A 9 3.08 17.94 -5.15
N GLY A 10 4.03 17.20 -5.70
CA GLY A 10 4.36 15.89 -5.19
C GLY A 10 5.08 15.89 -3.85
N GLU A 11 5.78 16.98 -3.54
CA GLU A 11 6.63 17.01 -2.35
C GLU A 11 5.88 17.14 -1.04
N LYS A 12 4.65 17.60 -1.07
CA LYS A 12 3.91 17.78 0.18
C LYS A 12 3.58 16.47 0.88
N PHE A 13 3.66 15.38 0.16
CA PHE A 13 3.42 14.07 0.75
C PHE A 13 4.72 13.34 1.11
N ASP A 14 5.85 13.86 0.72
CA ASP A 14 7.13 13.17 0.88
C ASP A 14 7.46 12.86 2.34
N GLY A 15 8.05 11.71 2.55
CA GLY A 15 8.46 11.27 3.88
C GLY A 15 8.29 9.77 4.06
N SER A 16 8.46 9.35 5.31
CA SER A 16 8.24 7.96 5.69
C SER A 16 6.80 7.79 6.16
N TRP A 17 6.21 6.68 5.78
CA TRP A 17 4.80 6.40 6.07
C TRP A 17 4.67 5.00 6.62
N LEU A 18 3.68 4.81 7.50
CA LEU A 18 3.30 3.48 7.95
C LEU A 18 2.05 3.09 7.16
N THR A 19 2.10 1.93 6.54
CA THR A 19 0.98 1.41 5.76
C THR A 19 0.35 0.25 6.53
N THR A 20 -0.96 0.29 6.68
CA THR A 20 -1.71 -0.78 7.32
C THR A 20 -2.71 -1.33 6.31
N LEU A 21 -2.53 -2.58 5.96
CA LEU A 21 -3.43 -3.28 5.04
C LEU A 21 -4.31 -4.21 5.86
N THR A 22 -5.61 -4.06 5.71
CA THR A 22 -6.58 -4.91 6.39
C THR A 22 -7.46 -5.58 5.36
N CYS A 23 -7.41 -6.90 5.32
CA CYS A 23 -8.26 -7.70 4.45
C CYS A 23 -9.19 -8.51 5.34
N PRO A 24 -10.50 -8.24 5.29
CA PRO A 24 -11.44 -8.96 6.15
C PRO A 24 -11.62 -10.39 5.70
N GLU A 25 -12.10 -11.20 6.61
CA GLU A 25 -12.51 -12.56 6.30
C GLU A 25 -13.60 -12.54 5.24
N LYS A 26 -13.55 -13.49 4.32
CA LYS A 26 -14.58 -13.62 3.30
C LYS A 26 -14.76 -15.09 2.96
N GLY A 27 -15.93 -15.63 3.25
CA GLY A 27 -16.19 -17.05 3.07
C GLY A 27 -15.23 -17.86 3.92
N LYS A 28 -14.52 -18.80 3.30
CA LYS A 28 -13.53 -19.61 4.00
C LYS A 28 -12.14 -19.03 3.99
N THR A 29 -11.97 -17.86 3.36
CA THR A 29 -10.67 -17.19 3.30
C THR A 29 -10.51 -16.32 4.54
N GLU A 30 -9.44 -16.56 5.30
CA GLU A 30 -9.22 -15.83 6.54
C GLU A 30 -8.79 -14.39 6.30
N GLY A 31 -9.16 -13.54 7.25
CA GLY A 31 -8.73 -12.15 7.22
C GLY A 31 -7.36 -11.98 7.82
N TYR A 32 -6.73 -10.83 7.53
CA TYR A 32 -5.44 -10.52 8.11
C TYR A 32 -5.19 -9.02 8.08
N THR A 33 -4.23 -8.60 8.89
CA THR A 33 -3.79 -7.22 8.94
C THR A 33 -2.27 -7.21 8.87
N TRP A 34 -1.72 -6.43 7.95
CA TRP A 34 -0.28 -6.27 7.80
C TRP A 34 0.08 -4.80 7.97
N LYS A 35 1.17 -4.55 8.69
CA LYS A 35 1.71 -3.19 8.82
C LYS A 35 3.13 -3.22 8.29
N PHE A 36 3.45 -2.25 7.43
CA PHE A 36 4.77 -2.21 6.83
C PHE A 36 5.13 -0.79 6.43
N PRO A 37 6.42 -0.50 6.31
CA PRO A 37 6.85 0.85 5.97
C PRO A 37 6.62 1.18 4.52
N GLY A 38 6.43 2.45 4.25
CA GLY A 38 6.38 2.98 2.91
C GLY A 38 7.13 4.30 2.89
N VAL A 39 7.49 4.73 1.71
CA VAL A 39 8.17 6.00 1.49
C VAL A 39 7.50 6.71 0.33
N ILE A 40 7.28 8.01 0.50
CA ILE A 40 6.84 8.83 -0.61
C ILE A 40 7.99 9.77 -0.93
N LYS A 41 8.43 9.77 -2.17
CA LYS A 41 9.50 10.64 -2.63
C LYS A 41 9.11 11.21 -3.97
N ASP A 42 9.14 12.54 -4.07
CA ASP A 42 8.77 13.25 -5.28
C ASP A 42 7.37 12.84 -5.74
N GLY A 43 6.48 12.62 -4.77
CA GLY A 43 5.10 12.27 -5.06
C GLY A 43 4.86 10.83 -5.47
N VAL A 44 5.88 9.96 -5.33
CA VAL A 44 5.73 8.55 -5.69
C VAL A 44 5.82 7.70 -4.42
N TYR A 45 4.78 6.91 -4.20
CA TYR A 45 4.74 5.98 -3.06
C TYR A 45 5.37 4.65 -3.44
N HIS A 46 6.17 4.12 -2.53
CA HIS A 46 6.72 2.77 -2.62
C HIS A 46 6.66 2.13 -1.23
N GLY A 47 6.02 0.98 -1.12
CA GLY A 47 5.97 0.23 0.12
C GLY A 47 6.27 -1.22 -0.14
N GLU A 48 6.91 -1.87 0.82
CA GLU A 48 7.27 -3.28 0.70
C GLU A 48 7.07 -4.00 2.01
N ARG A 49 6.64 -5.25 1.91
CA ARG A 49 6.54 -6.15 3.04
C ARG A 49 7.10 -7.49 2.64
N GLY A 50 7.97 -8.05 3.50
CA GLY A 50 8.56 -9.35 3.23
C GLY A 50 9.78 -9.28 2.33
N THR A 51 10.20 -10.41 1.85
CA THR A 51 11.40 -10.53 1.02
C THR A 51 11.02 -10.80 -0.42
N ALA A 52 11.58 -10.02 -1.34
CA ALA A 52 11.29 -10.16 -2.76
C ALA A 52 11.51 -11.61 -3.22
N GLY A 53 10.55 -12.12 -3.96
CA GLY A 53 10.64 -13.48 -4.49
C GLY A 53 10.18 -14.57 -3.54
N GLN A 54 9.81 -14.22 -2.30
CA GLN A 54 9.41 -15.21 -1.30
C GLN A 54 7.92 -15.12 -1.00
N PRO A 55 7.30 -16.22 -0.58
CA PRO A 55 5.89 -16.17 -0.17
C PRO A 55 5.66 -15.10 0.89
N GLY A 56 4.57 -14.36 0.76
CA GLY A 56 4.24 -13.28 1.67
C GLY A 56 4.80 -11.92 1.26
N TYR A 57 5.57 -11.87 0.19
CA TYR A 57 6.09 -10.61 -0.32
C TYR A 57 4.96 -9.76 -0.89
N LEU A 58 5.01 -8.47 -0.67
CA LEU A 58 4.07 -7.53 -1.25
C LEU A 58 4.79 -6.21 -1.51
N SER A 59 4.64 -5.68 -2.72
CA SER A 59 5.14 -4.35 -3.05
C SER A 59 3.98 -3.52 -3.59
N ILE A 60 3.98 -2.23 -3.25
CA ILE A 60 2.95 -1.30 -3.69
C ILE A 60 3.66 -0.06 -4.20
N ASP A 61 3.30 0.36 -5.41
CA ASP A 61 3.93 1.51 -6.05
C ASP A 61 2.89 2.37 -6.78
N GLY A 62 3.13 3.66 -6.80
CA GLY A 62 2.27 4.53 -7.59
C GLY A 62 2.52 6.00 -7.35
N LYS A 63 2.04 6.83 -8.28
CA LYS A 63 2.20 8.26 -8.21
C LYS A 63 0.97 8.89 -7.58
N ILE A 64 1.20 9.89 -6.75
CA ILE A 64 0.13 10.63 -6.08
C ILE A 64 -0.04 11.96 -6.81
N ALA A 65 -1.27 12.25 -7.23
CA ALA A 65 -1.57 13.50 -7.91
C ALA A 65 -1.62 14.67 -6.93
N ASP A 66 -1.63 15.88 -7.47
CA ASP A 66 -1.62 17.11 -6.67
C ASP A 66 -2.75 17.16 -5.64
N ASP A 67 -3.90 16.63 -6.00
CA ASP A 67 -5.07 16.64 -5.12
C ASP A 67 -5.07 15.49 -4.13
N GLY A 68 -4.01 14.69 -4.12
CA GLY A 68 -3.88 13.56 -3.21
C GLY A 68 -4.43 12.25 -3.76
N SER A 69 -5.11 12.28 -4.89
CA SER A 69 -5.64 11.04 -5.44
C SER A 69 -4.51 10.19 -6.00
N ALA A 70 -4.64 8.89 -5.88
CA ALA A 70 -3.61 7.99 -6.36
C ALA A 70 -4.21 6.67 -6.80
N LYS A 71 -3.61 6.10 -7.82
CA LYS A 71 -3.90 4.73 -8.21
C LYS A 71 -2.60 3.97 -8.04
N LEU A 72 -2.57 3.07 -7.07
CA LEU A 72 -1.37 2.32 -6.75
C LEU A 72 -1.49 0.91 -7.31
N SER A 73 -0.34 0.31 -7.61
CA SER A 73 -0.28 -1.06 -8.10
C SER A 73 0.34 -1.93 -7.04
N ALA A 74 -0.34 -3.02 -6.69
CA ALA A 74 0.15 -3.98 -5.72
C ALA A 74 0.54 -5.26 -6.44
N ASN A 75 1.70 -5.79 -6.08
CA ASN A 75 2.19 -7.05 -6.60
C ASN A 75 2.70 -7.89 -5.46
N GLY A 76 2.22 -9.12 -5.35
CA GLY A 76 2.57 -9.94 -4.22
C GLY A 76 2.68 -11.41 -4.55
N ILE A 77 3.07 -12.17 -3.53
CA ILE A 77 3.21 -13.62 -3.61
C ILE A 77 2.44 -14.19 -2.43
N VAL A 78 1.51 -15.08 -2.72
CA VAL A 78 0.64 -15.65 -1.69
C VAL A 78 1.47 -16.30 -0.58
N ALA A 79 1.22 -15.88 0.65
CA ALA A 79 1.94 -16.40 1.82
C ALA A 79 1.44 -17.78 2.21
N SER A 80 0.12 -17.97 2.19
CA SER A 80 -0.49 -19.22 2.59
C SER A 80 -1.85 -19.34 1.91
N ARG A 81 -2.20 -20.58 1.57
CA ARG A 81 -3.47 -20.84 0.90
C ARG A 81 -4.67 -20.33 1.67
N GLN A 82 -4.63 -20.35 2.97
CA GLN A 82 -5.78 -19.95 3.80
C GLN A 82 -6.11 -18.46 3.64
N TYR A 83 -5.17 -17.65 3.17
CA TYR A 83 -5.39 -16.23 2.96
C TYR A 83 -5.67 -15.88 1.50
N ALA A 84 -5.75 -16.88 0.63
CA ALA A 84 -5.92 -16.65 -0.78
C ALA A 84 -7.33 -16.97 -1.23
N ARG A 85 -7.74 -16.30 -2.31
CA ARG A 85 -9.04 -16.56 -2.94
C ARG A 85 -8.80 -17.33 -4.24
N GLY A 86 -9.62 -18.32 -4.49
CA GLY A 86 -9.52 -19.09 -5.71
C GLY A 86 -9.18 -20.55 -5.44
N VAL A 87 -9.68 -21.41 -6.32
CA VAL A 87 -9.57 -22.86 -6.13
C VAL A 87 -8.16 -23.36 -6.25
N PHE A 88 -7.39 -22.77 -7.18
CA PHE A 88 -6.05 -23.24 -7.47
C PHE A 88 -4.95 -22.30 -6.98
N VAL A 89 -5.29 -21.37 -6.07
CA VAL A 89 -4.33 -20.41 -5.56
C VAL A 89 -3.71 -20.96 -4.28
N GLY A 90 -2.40 -21.16 -4.29
CA GLY A 90 -1.68 -21.66 -3.14
C GLY A 90 -0.47 -20.82 -2.85
N GLN A 91 0.30 -21.23 -1.84
CA GLN A 91 1.53 -20.55 -1.46
C GLN A 91 2.45 -20.38 -2.67
N GLY A 92 3.02 -19.20 -2.81
CA GLY A 92 3.95 -18.92 -3.90
C GLY A 92 3.30 -18.42 -5.18
N THR A 93 1.97 -18.35 -5.23
CA THR A 93 1.27 -17.85 -6.41
C THR A 93 1.41 -16.33 -6.49
N ASP A 94 1.75 -15.81 -7.66
CA ASP A 94 1.82 -14.37 -7.88
C ASP A 94 0.41 -13.80 -7.99
N TYR A 95 0.25 -12.57 -7.50
CA TYR A 95 -1.01 -11.85 -7.68
C TYR A 95 -0.73 -10.36 -7.81
N SER A 96 -1.70 -9.66 -8.40
CA SER A 96 -1.60 -8.20 -8.51
C SER A 96 -3.01 -7.60 -8.47
N TYR A 97 -3.07 -6.35 -8.05
CA TYR A 97 -4.32 -5.59 -8.07
C TYR A 97 -3.99 -4.11 -7.97
N ASN A 98 -5.01 -3.29 -8.22
CA ASN A 98 -4.88 -1.85 -8.09
C ASN A 98 -5.53 -1.37 -6.80
N ILE A 99 -5.06 -0.24 -6.31
CA ILE A 99 -5.57 0.39 -5.11
C ILE A 99 -5.96 1.81 -5.47
N LYS A 100 -7.17 2.21 -5.11
CA LYS A 100 -7.60 3.60 -5.22
C LYS A 100 -7.38 4.25 -3.87
N ALA A 101 -6.63 5.32 -3.85
CA ALA A 101 -6.26 5.97 -2.59
C ALA A 101 -6.44 7.46 -2.66
N GLN A 102 -6.58 8.07 -1.49
CA GLN A 102 -6.66 9.50 -1.34
C GLN A 102 -5.73 9.88 -0.19
N PHE A 103 -4.74 10.70 -0.49
CA PHE A 103 -3.75 11.14 0.49
C PHE A 103 -4.01 12.57 0.91
N LYS A 104 -3.78 12.83 2.19
CA LYS A 104 -3.64 14.18 2.75
C LYS A 104 -2.20 14.30 3.18
N GLU A 105 -1.81 15.46 3.72
CA GLU A 105 -0.40 15.68 4.04
C GLU A 105 0.15 14.71 5.09
N THR A 106 -0.68 14.25 6.02
CA THR A 106 -0.21 13.37 7.10
C THR A 106 -0.92 12.03 7.18
N GLU A 107 -1.94 11.81 6.37
CA GLU A 107 -2.66 10.54 6.39
C GLU A 107 -3.27 10.25 5.03
N GLY A 108 -3.59 9.00 4.80
CA GLY A 108 -4.26 8.61 3.57
C GLY A 108 -5.08 7.36 3.79
N LYS A 109 -6.00 7.12 2.87
CA LYS A 109 -6.83 5.93 2.90
C LYS A 109 -6.99 5.40 1.50
N GLY A 110 -7.09 4.07 1.40
CA GLY A 110 -7.26 3.45 0.11
C GLY A 110 -8.10 2.20 0.21
N THR A 111 -8.58 1.76 -0.94
CA THR A 111 -9.33 0.52 -1.04
C THR A 111 -8.82 -0.25 -2.24
N ARG A 112 -8.87 -1.56 -2.13
CA ARG A 112 -8.53 -2.42 -3.26
C ARG A 112 -9.56 -2.18 -4.37
N ASP A 113 -9.07 -1.92 -5.57
CA ASP A 113 -9.92 -1.74 -6.72
C ASP A 113 -10.25 -3.13 -7.24
N GLU A 114 -11.46 -3.58 -6.97
CA GLU A 114 -11.85 -4.95 -7.28
C GLU A 114 -12.11 -5.19 -8.77
N GLY A 115 -12.22 -4.13 -9.56
CA GLY A 115 -12.59 -4.29 -10.95
C GLY A 115 -13.97 -4.91 -11.05
N LEU A 116 -14.06 -6.10 -11.63
CA LEU A 116 -15.33 -6.81 -11.69
C LEU A 116 -15.73 -7.43 -10.35
N GLY A 117 -14.80 -7.51 -9.42
CA GLY A 117 -15.12 -7.85 -8.05
C GLY A 117 -15.56 -9.26 -7.73
N LEU A 118 -15.42 -10.18 -8.65
CA LEU A 118 -15.97 -11.52 -8.44
C LEU A 118 -15.20 -12.34 -7.43
N VAL A 119 -13.89 -12.18 -7.36
CA VAL A 119 -13.05 -12.96 -6.45
C VAL A 119 -12.26 -12.12 -5.47
N GLY A 120 -12.38 -10.82 -5.55
CA GLY A 120 -11.61 -9.94 -4.69
C GLY A 120 -12.16 -9.84 -3.28
N ARG A 121 -11.42 -9.16 -2.44
CA ARG A 121 -11.83 -8.86 -1.08
C ARG A 121 -11.84 -7.35 -0.87
N PRO A 122 -12.74 -6.85 -0.02
CA PRO A 122 -12.79 -5.40 0.25
C PRO A 122 -11.66 -5.00 1.21
N CYS A 123 -10.42 -5.20 0.78
CA CYS A 123 -9.26 -4.81 1.59
C CYS A 123 -9.16 -3.30 1.65
N THR A 124 -8.75 -2.79 2.81
CA THR A 124 -8.56 -1.36 3.01
C THR A 124 -7.12 -1.07 3.39
N PHE A 125 -6.71 0.15 3.08
CA PHE A 125 -5.35 0.61 3.36
C PHE A 125 -5.43 1.90 4.15
N ASP A 126 -4.62 1.98 5.20
CA ASP A 126 -4.45 3.21 5.95
C ASP A 126 -2.99 3.60 5.85
N PHE A 127 -2.74 4.87 5.53
CA PHE A 127 -1.40 5.41 5.41
C PHE A 127 -1.25 6.53 6.42
N VAL A 128 -0.22 6.44 7.26
CA VAL A 128 0.03 7.48 8.27
C VAL A 128 1.47 7.94 8.15
N LYS A 129 1.65 9.25 7.95
CA LYS A 129 2.98 9.81 7.82
C LYS A 129 3.68 9.79 9.16
N GLN A 130 4.94 9.37 9.15
CA GLN A 130 5.72 9.27 10.37
C GLN A 130 6.42 10.58 10.65
N PRO A 131 6.54 10.97 11.93
CA PRO A 131 7.25 12.19 12.27
C PRO A 131 8.72 12.11 11.87
N ALA A 132 9.28 13.25 11.51
CA ALA A 132 10.71 13.31 11.14
C ALA A 132 11.59 12.83 12.28
N SER A 133 11.23 13.14 13.51
CA SER A 133 11.99 12.70 14.68
C SER A 133 11.98 11.17 14.78
N SER A 134 10.88 10.54 14.39
CA SER A 134 10.79 9.08 14.40
C SER A 134 11.74 8.49 13.37
N GLN A 135 11.84 9.13 12.21
CA GLN A 135 12.77 8.69 11.17
C GLN A 135 14.21 8.79 11.64
N ALA A 136 14.56 9.91 12.23
CA ALA A 136 15.91 10.11 12.75
C ALA A 136 16.22 9.14 13.87
N GLY A 137 15.24 8.89 14.73
CA GLY A 137 15.42 8.00 15.85
C GLY A 137 15.42 6.54 15.47
N GLY A 138 14.88 6.21 14.32
CA GLY A 138 14.72 4.83 13.88
C GLY A 138 15.99 4.14 13.44
N ARG A 139 17.11 4.76 13.58
CA ARG A 139 18.38 4.19 13.19
C ARG A 139 18.73 2.94 13.98
#